data_3e51aa318aa84a217bac37c825b0d2f7
#
_entry.id   3e51aa318aa84a217bac37c825b0d2f7
#
_cell.length_a   1.000
_cell.length_b   1.000
_cell.length_c   1.000
_cell.angle_alpha   90.00
_cell.angle_beta   90.00
_cell.angle_gamma   90.00
#
_symmetry.space_group_name_H-M   'P 1'
#
loop_
_entity.id
_entity.type
_entity.pdbx_description
1 polymer ?
#
loop_
_entity_poly.entity_id
_entity_poly.type
_entity_poly.pdbx_seq_one_letter_code
_entity_poly.pdbx_strand_id
1 'polypeptide(L)'
;TLNALSKIKNQTIAIMPNSDSGNKAIFKQLSNFEKKYHFIKTFRTLPREDYLGMLKNCGVLVGNSSSGIIEASCFNIPVVNIGIRQQDREKGENIFDVPNATINSILRGIKNALESSKQHRTKRTIYGDGNASKKIVKQLERITINDKLIQKQIFY
;
A
#
# COMPACT_ATOMS: atom_id res chain seq x y z
N THR A 1 -8.19 -3.46 -12.96
CA THR A 1 -8.63 -3.10 -11.58
C THR A 1 -10.03 -2.53 -11.60
N LEU A 2 -10.30 -1.39 -12.26
CA LEU A 2 -11.59 -0.69 -12.21
C LEU A 2 -12.78 -1.56 -12.65
N ASN A 3 -12.64 -2.37 -13.71
CA ASN A 3 -13.66 -3.31 -14.14
C ASN A 3 -13.97 -4.41 -13.09
N ALA A 4 -13.03 -4.78 -12.26
CA ALA A 4 -13.28 -5.69 -11.14
C ALA A 4 -14.06 -4.97 -10.03
N LEU A 5 -13.64 -3.75 -9.66
CA LEU A 5 -14.30 -2.94 -8.64
C LEU A 5 -15.76 -2.62 -9.03
N SER A 6 -16.03 -2.32 -10.31
CA SER A 6 -17.40 -2.06 -10.78
C SER A 6 -18.36 -3.26 -10.64
N LYS A 7 -17.82 -4.49 -10.59
CA LYS A 7 -18.63 -5.70 -10.34
C LYS A 7 -18.95 -5.92 -8.86
N ILE A 8 -18.08 -5.47 -7.96
CA ILE A 8 -18.27 -5.61 -6.50
C ILE A 8 -19.32 -4.62 -5.99
N LYS A 9 -19.40 -3.43 -6.60
CA LYS A 9 -20.33 -2.35 -6.25
C LYS A 9 -20.20 -1.81 -4.82
N ASN A 10 -19.07 -2.07 -4.14
CA ASN A 10 -18.80 -1.49 -2.84
C ASN A 10 -18.32 -0.06 -2.97
N GLN A 11 -18.58 0.76 -1.95
CA GLN A 11 -18.04 2.12 -1.90
C GLN A 11 -16.53 2.08 -2.05
N THR A 12 -16.04 2.82 -3.03
CA THR A 12 -14.63 2.82 -3.42
C THR A 12 -14.09 4.24 -3.46
N ILE A 13 -13.02 4.47 -2.73
CA ILE A 13 -12.24 5.70 -2.80
C ILE A 13 -11.01 5.41 -3.66
N ALA A 14 -10.88 6.12 -4.76
CA ALA A 14 -9.75 5.99 -5.66
C ALA A 14 -8.87 7.24 -5.57
N ILE A 15 -7.62 7.04 -5.19
CA ILE A 15 -6.61 8.11 -5.18
C ILE A 15 -5.85 8.06 -6.50
N MET A 16 -5.74 9.19 -7.14
CA MET A 16 -5.10 9.29 -8.45
C MET A 16 -3.60 9.01 -8.35
N PRO A 17 -2.99 8.44 -9.40
CA PRO A 17 -1.56 8.15 -9.41
C PRO A 17 -0.73 9.44 -9.40
N ASN A 18 0.52 9.31 -8.98
CA ASN A 18 1.53 10.36 -9.07
C ASN A 18 1.86 10.74 -10.53
N SER A 19 2.86 11.59 -10.71
CA SER A 19 3.32 12.10 -12.01
C SER A 19 4.01 11.07 -12.91
N ASP A 20 3.95 9.78 -12.57
CA ASP A 20 4.58 8.70 -13.34
C ASP A 20 4.07 8.64 -14.78
N SER A 21 4.89 8.10 -15.67
CA SER A 21 4.52 7.91 -17.07
C SER A 21 3.22 7.10 -17.20
N GLY A 22 2.33 7.52 -18.11
CA GLY A 22 1.02 6.88 -18.32
C GLY A 22 -0.09 7.34 -17.37
N ASN A 23 0.18 8.22 -16.41
CA ASN A 23 -0.82 8.71 -15.44
C ASN A 23 -2.06 9.33 -16.11
N LYS A 24 -1.90 10.07 -17.23
CA LYS A 24 -3.02 10.72 -17.94
C LYS A 24 -4.09 9.73 -18.37
N ALA A 25 -3.71 8.54 -18.84
CA ALA A 25 -4.65 7.49 -19.22
C ALA A 25 -5.42 6.96 -17.99
N ILE A 26 -4.74 6.78 -16.86
CA ILE A 26 -5.37 6.37 -15.60
C ILE A 26 -6.32 7.43 -15.08
N PHE A 27 -5.94 8.71 -15.12
CA PHE A 27 -6.80 9.84 -14.76
C PHE A 27 -8.11 9.81 -15.54
N LYS A 28 -8.01 9.70 -16.89
CA LYS A 28 -9.18 9.63 -17.77
C LYS A 28 -10.10 8.47 -17.42
N GLN A 29 -9.53 7.30 -17.17
CA GLN A 29 -10.30 6.11 -16.80
C GLN A 29 -11.00 6.28 -15.45
N LEU A 30 -10.30 6.76 -14.42
CA LEU A 30 -10.87 7.01 -13.10
C LEU A 30 -12.02 8.00 -13.16
N SER A 31 -11.86 9.13 -13.88
CA SER A 31 -12.91 10.13 -14.06
C SER A 31 -14.13 9.56 -14.80
N ASN A 32 -13.92 8.70 -15.80
CA ASN A 32 -15.03 8.03 -16.49
C ASN A 32 -15.78 7.05 -15.59
N PHE A 33 -15.07 6.32 -14.75
CA PHE A 33 -15.68 5.37 -13.81
C PHE A 33 -16.45 6.10 -12.70
N GLU A 34 -15.94 7.21 -12.18
CA GLU A 34 -16.66 8.02 -11.20
C GLU A 34 -17.96 8.57 -11.76
N LYS A 35 -17.97 9.05 -13.01
CA LYS A 35 -19.20 9.50 -13.68
C LYS A 35 -20.20 8.38 -13.88
N LYS A 36 -19.75 7.17 -14.15
CA LYS A 36 -20.59 6.01 -14.44
C LYS A 36 -21.11 5.30 -13.20
N TYR A 37 -20.34 5.31 -12.11
CA TYR A 37 -20.61 4.50 -10.92
C TYR A 37 -20.63 5.36 -9.66
N HIS A 38 -21.79 5.64 -9.10
CA HIS A 38 -22.00 6.52 -7.95
C HIS A 38 -21.24 6.07 -6.67
N PHE A 39 -20.90 4.78 -6.56
CA PHE A 39 -20.14 4.22 -5.44
C PHE A 39 -18.62 4.39 -5.59
N ILE A 40 -18.13 4.97 -6.68
CA ILE A 40 -16.72 5.31 -6.87
C ILE A 40 -16.55 6.82 -6.70
N LYS A 41 -15.63 7.21 -5.81
CA LYS A 41 -15.22 8.61 -5.63
C LYS A 41 -13.72 8.72 -5.86
N THR A 42 -13.30 9.75 -6.60
CA THR A 42 -11.90 9.98 -6.94
C THR A 42 -11.36 11.21 -6.23
N PHE A 43 -10.14 11.10 -5.72
CA PHE A 43 -9.40 12.20 -5.12
C PHE A 43 -8.05 12.36 -5.82
N ARG A 44 -7.71 13.58 -6.14
CA ARG A 44 -6.43 13.87 -6.81
C ARG A 44 -5.26 13.60 -5.86
N THR A 45 -5.39 14.08 -4.66
CA THR A 45 -4.48 13.85 -3.53
C THR A 45 -5.27 14.03 -2.24
N LEU A 46 -4.75 13.48 -1.17
CA LEU A 46 -5.28 13.67 0.18
C LEU A 46 -4.16 14.16 1.10
N PRO A 47 -4.44 15.02 2.06
CA PRO A 47 -3.54 15.26 3.16
C PRO A 47 -3.13 13.93 3.80
N ARG A 48 -1.90 13.84 4.31
CA ARG A 48 -1.36 12.60 4.86
C ARG A 48 -2.24 12.01 5.97
N GLU A 49 -2.75 12.87 6.84
CA GLU A 49 -3.59 12.45 7.98
C GLU A 49 -4.91 11.86 7.51
N ASP A 50 -5.56 12.50 6.54
CA ASP A 50 -6.81 12.01 5.94
C ASP A 50 -6.58 10.67 5.23
N TYR A 51 -5.49 10.55 4.48
CA TYR A 51 -5.13 9.31 3.82
C TYR A 51 -4.93 8.17 4.82
N LEU A 52 -4.16 8.39 5.90
CA LEU A 52 -3.93 7.38 6.92
C LEU A 52 -5.22 7.06 7.70
N GLY A 53 -6.07 8.06 7.94
CA GLY A 53 -7.39 7.87 8.53
C GLY A 53 -8.30 7.00 7.66
N MET A 54 -8.36 7.25 6.35
CA MET A 54 -9.10 6.42 5.40
C MET A 54 -8.51 5.01 5.31
N LEU A 55 -7.20 4.89 5.24
CA LEU A 55 -6.51 3.59 5.20
C LEU A 55 -6.84 2.76 6.43
N LYS A 56 -6.79 3.35 7.62
CA LYS A 56 -7.11 2.68 8.89
C LYS A 56 -8.54 2.13 8.92
N ASN A 57 -9.48 2.79 8.25
CA ASN A 57 -10.90 2.48 8.29
C ASN A 57 -11.41 1.76 7.03
N CYS A 58 -10.57 1.50 6.02
CA CYS A 58 -10.99 0.77 4.84
C CYS A 58 -11.00 -0.75 5.10
N GLY A 59 -11.89 -1.46 4.40
CA GLY A 59 -11.97 -2.92 4.47
C GLY A 59 -10.83 -3.62 3.74
N VAL A 60 -10.33 -3.01 2.65
CA VAL A 60 -9.23 -3.53 1.82
C VAL A 60 -8.61 -2.41 1.01
N LEU A 61 -7.30 -2.42 0.86
CA LEU A 61 -6.57 -1.59 -0.09
C LEU A 61 -6.27 -2.40 -1.36
N VAL A 62 -6.58 -1.83 -2.53
CA VAL A 62 -6.40 -2.52 -3.83
C VAL A 62 -5.50 -1.67 -4.72
N GLY A 63 -4.38 -2.23 -5.17
CA GLY A 63 -3.47 -1.51 -6.07
C GLY A 63 -2.05 -2.07 -6.05
N ASN A 64 -1.09 -1.27 -6.52
CA ASN A 64 0.33 -1.61 -6.54
C ASN A 64 1.22 -0.55 -5.90
N SER A 65 0.65 0.31 -5.07
CA SER A 65 1.41 1.33 -4.34
C SER A 65 2.26 0.71 -3.23
N SER A 66 3.43 1.29 -2.99
CA SER A 66 4.27 0.92 -1.84
C SER A 66 3.60 1.19 -0.49
N SER A 67 2.64 2.11 -0.45
CA SER A 67 1.81 2.36 0.72
C SER A 67 1.03 1.13 1.17
N GLY A 68 0.59 0.29 0.22
CA GLY A 68 -0.03 -1.01 0.53
C GLY A 68 0.91 -1.94 1.28
N ILE A 69 2.22 -1.87 1.02
CA ILE A 69 3.21 -2.71 1.68
C ILE A 69 3.63 -2.12 3.03
N ILE A 70 3.87 -0.81 3.08
CA ILE A 70 4.47 -0.14 4.24
C ILE A 70 3.39 0.35 5.22
N GLU A 71 2.56 1.33 4.81
CA GLU A 71 1.61 1.97 5.71
C GLU A 71 0.45 1.04 6.10
N ALA A 72 -0.09 0.26 5.15
CA ALA A 72 -1.19 -0.65 5.45
C ALA A 72 -0.82 -1.74 6.46
N SER A 73 0.45 -2.15 6.52
CA SER A 73 0.95 -3.10 7.51
C SER A 73 0.83 -2.55 8.94
N CYS A 74 1.02 -1.24 9.13
CA CYS A 74 0.91 -0.59 10.45
C CYS A 74 -0.52 -0.67 11.03
N PHE A 75 -1.53 -0.73 10.16
CA PHE A 75 -2.95 -0.83 10.53
C PHE A 75 -3.50 -2.24 10.37
N ASN A 76 -2.67 -3.18 9.92
CA ASN A 76 -3.06 -4.55 9.60
C ASN A 76 -4.24 -4.64 8.60
N ILE A 77 -4.30 -3.68 7.67
CA ILE A 77 -5.32 -3.65 6.62
C ILE A 77 -4.96 -4.64 5.53
N PRO A 78 -5.91 -5.49 5.09
CA PRO A 78 -5.69 -6.39 3.96
C PRO A 78 -5.40 -5.60 2.68
N VAL A 79 -4.44 -6.08 1.90
CA VAL A 79 -4.02 -5.44 0.67
C VAL A 79 -4.05 -6.43 -0.48
N VAL A 80 -4.72 -6.09 -1.55
CA VAL A 80 -4.63 -6.81 -2.82
C VAL A 80 -3.58 -6.12 -3.69
N ASN A 81 -2.37 -6.67 -3.69
CA ASN A 81 -1.25 -6.15 -4.45
C ASN A 81 -1.31 -6.67 -5.89
N ILE A 82 -1.57 -5.77 -6.84
CA ILE A 82 -1.82 -6.13 -8.25
C ILE A 82 -0.54 -5.95 -9.08
N GLY A 83 -0.18 -7.00 -9.84
CA GLY A 83 1.02 -7.01 -10.67
C GLY A 83 2.28 -7.31 -9.88
N ILE A 84 3.43 -7.05 -10.50
CA ILE A 84 4.76 -7.45 -10.00
C ILE A 84 5.59 -6.29 -9.45
N ARG A 85 5.08 -5.04 -9.48
CA ARG A 85 5.85 -3.85 -9.09
C ARG A 85 6.45 -3.94 -7.68
N GLN A 86 5.80 -4.68 -6.78
CA GLN A 86 6.23 -4.84 -5.38
C GLN A 86 6.74 -6.27 -5.10
N GLN A 87 7.17 -7.02 -6.13
CA GLN A 87 7.47 -8.45 -6.02
C GLN A 87 8.57 -8.74 -5.01
N ASP A 88 9.68 -8.00 -5.07
CA ASP A 88 10.90 -8.26 -4.27
C ASP A 88 10.92 -7.54 -2.92
N ARG A 89 9.80 -6.93 -2.52
CA ARG A 89 9.68 -6.30 -1.21
C ARG A 89 9.31 -7.34 -0.15
N GLU A 90 9.86 -7.17 1.03
CA GLU A 90 9.40 -7.88 2.21
C GLU A 90 7.93 -7.53 2.48
N LYS A 91 7.09 -8.54 2.73
CA LYS A 91 5.64 -8.39 2.82
C LYS A 91 5.11 -9.03 4.10
N GLY A 92 4.16 -8.34 4.73
CA GLY A 92 3.42 -8.89 5.87
C GLY A 92 2.32 -9.86 5.42
N GLU A 93 1.74 -10.57 6.39
CA GLU A 93 0.65 -11.54 6.16
C GLU A 93 -0.65 -10.89 5.65
N ASN A 94 -0.74 -9.57 5.71
CA ASN A 94 -1.89 -8.80 5.21
C ASN A 94 -1.89 -8.62 3.69
N ILE A 95 -0.87 -9.10 2.96
CA ILE A 95 -0.70 -8.90 1.52
C ILE A 95 -1.20 -10.11 0.74
N PHE A 96 -2.11 -9.87 -0.19
CA PHE A 96 -2.65 -10.82 -1.17
C PHE A 96 -2.11 -10.46 -2.54
N ASP A 97 -1.10 -11.17 -3.00
CA ASP A 97 -0.51 -10.94 -4.32
C ASP A 97 -1.41 -11.46 -5.45
N VAL A 98 -1.62 -10.62 -6.45
CA VAL A 98 -2.35 -10.91 -7.68
C VAL A 98 -1.45 -10.54 -8.87
N PRO A 99 -0.42 -11.36 -9.20
CA PRO A 99 0.55 -11.04 -10.24
C PRO A 99 -0.11 -10.93 -11.63
N ASN A 100 -1.10 -11.76 -11.91
CA ASN A 100 -1.87 -11.73 -13.15
C ASN A 100 -3.14 -10.91 -12.96
N ALA A 101 -3.16 -9.68 -13.44
CA ALA A 101 -4.20 -8.69 -13.22
C ALA A 101 -5.49 -8.92 -14.07
N THR A 102 -6.00 -10.15 -14.11
CA THR A 102 -7.31 -10.44 -14.73
C THR A 102 -8.46 -9.99 -13.81
N ILE A 103 -9.63 -9.76 -14.37
CA ILE A 103 -10.81 -9.38 -13.57
C ILE A 103 -11.09 -10.45 -12.51
N ASN A 104 -11.06 -11.73 -12.88
CA ASN A 104 -11.38 -12.83 -11.99
C ASN A 104 -10.34 -13.01 -10.86
N SER A 105 -9.04 -12.86 -11.18
CA SER A 105 -7.99 -12.95 -10.15
C SER A 105 -8.07 -11.81 -9.14
N ILE A 106 -8.39 -10.60 -9.59
CA ILE A 106 -8.59 -9.44 -8.72
C ILE A 106 -9.82 -9.63 -7.83
N LEU A 107 -10.94 -10.09 -8.38
CA LEU A 107 -12.16 -10.36 -7.61
C LEU A 107 -11.92 -11.41 -6.53
N ARG A 108 -11.22 -12.50 -6.86
CA ARG A 108 -10.82 -13.54 -5.90
C ARG A 108 -9.90 -12.99 -4.82
N GLY A 109 -8.89 -12.18 -5.21
CA GLY A 109 -7.99 -11.53 -4.26
C GLY A 109 -8.74 -10.63 -3.26
N ILE A 110 -9.68 -9.82 -3.74
CA ILE A 110 -10.50 -8.94 -2.89
C ILE A 110 -11.38 -9.76 -1.94
N LYS A 111 -12.02 -10.82 -2.45
CA LYS A 111 -12.85 -11.71 -1.61
C LYS A 111 -12.01 -12.32 -0.48
N ASN A 112 -10.88 -12.93 -0.81
CA ASN A 112 -9.98 -13.54 0.18
C ASN A 112 -9.48 -12.51 1.21
N ALA A 113 -9.12 -11.31 0.75
CA ALA A 113 -8.67 -10.23 1.61
C ALA A 113 -9.76 -9.78 2.61
N LEU A 114 -11.00 -9.61 2.15
CA LEU A 114 -12.13 -9.22 2.99
C LEU A 114 -12.54 -10.35 3.98
N GLU A 115 -12.46 -11.61 3.58
CA GLU A 115 -12.73 -12.74 4.47
C GLU A 115 -11.67 -12.86 5.56
N SER A 116 -10.41 -12.63 5.23
CA SER A 116 -9.32 -12.67 6.19
C SER A 116 -9.32 -11.51 7.20
N SER A 117 -9.92 -10.36 6.86
CA SER A 117 -10.05 -9.23 7.79
C SER A 117 -10.94 -9.55 9.01
N LYS A 118 -11.81 -10.56 8.89
CA LYS A 118 -12.67 -11.03 9.97
C LYS A 118 -11.94 -11.89 11.00
N GLN A 119 -10.75 -12.37 10.68
CA GLN A 119 -9.93 -13.16 11.60
C GLN A 119 -8.99 -12.22 12.38
N HIS A 120 -8.86 -12.43 13.70
CA HIS A 120 -7.94 -11.69 14.54
C HIS A 120 -6.50 -11.92 14.05
N ARG A 121 -5.92 -10.92 13.42
CA ARG A 121 -4.54 -10.98 12.95
C ARG A 121 -3.59 -10.40 13.98
N THR A 122 -2.44 -11.00 14.11
CA THR A 122 -1.35 -10.49 14.94
C THR A 122 -0.90 -9.14 14.40
N LYS A 123 -0.90 -8.10 15.25
CA LYS A 123 -0.47 -6.73 14.92
C LYS A 123 1.05 -6.61 14.71
N ARG A 124 1.68 -7.57 14.06
CA ARG A 124 3.13 -7.53 13.86
C ARG A 124 3.44 -6.87 12.52
N THR A 125 3.85 -5.60 12.57
CA THR A 125 4.40 -4.95 11.37
C THR A 125 5.87 -5.29 11.20
N ILE A 126 6.27 -5.67 9.99
CA ILE A 126 7.66 -5.91 9.62
C ILE A 126 8.44 -4.59 9.41
N TYR A 127 7.74 -3.47 9.26
CA TYR A 127 8.31 -2.16 8.98
C TYR A 127 8.60 -1.33 10.25
N GLY A 128 8.64 -1.98 11.42
CA GLY A 128 9.06 -1.36 12.67
C GLY A 128 7.92 -1.02 13.61
N ASP A 129 8.31 -0.50 14.77
CA ASP A 129 7.45 -0.24 15.93
C ASP A 129 7.27 1.27 16.22
N GLY A 130 7.69 2.15 15.30
CA GLY A 130 7.67 3.61 15.46
C GLY A 130 8.82 4.18 16.29
N ASN A 131 9.75 3.35 16.77
CA ASN A 131 10.86 3.78 17.62
C ASN A 131 12.20 3.96 16.85
N ALA A 132 12.16 4.03 15.51
CA ALA A 132 13.37 4.11 14.69
C ALA A 132 14.24 5.32 15.04
N SER A 133 13.66 6.51 15.22
CA SER A 133 14.39 7.73 15.59
C SER A 133 15.13 7.58 16.91
N LYS A 134 14.46 7.02 17.95
CA LYS A 134 15.10 6.77 19.24
C LYS A 134 16.27 5.79 19.13
N LYS A 135 16.10 4.74 18.32
CA LYS A 135 17.17 3.74 18.08
C LYS A 135 18.34 4.36 17.34
N ILE A 136 18.08 5.22 16.34
CA ILE A 136 19.11 5.93 15.59
C ILE A 136 19.89 6.88 16.51
N VAL A 137 19.21 7.73 17.27
CA VAL A 137 19.87 8.65 18.22
C VAL A 137 20.75 7.89 19.19
N LYS A 138 20.23 6.80 19.79
CA LYS A 138 21.02 5.97 20.71
C LYS A 138 22.26 5.35 20.07
N GLN A 139 22.23 5.05 18.77
CA GLN A 139 23.42 4.58 18.05
C GLN A 139 24.39 5.73 17.79
N LEU A 140 23.90 6.89 17.38
CA LEU A 140 24.73 8.08 17.14
C LEU A 140 25.47 8.54 18.39
N GLU A 141 24.82 8.50 19.56
CA GLU A 141 25.41 8.84 20.85
C GLU A 141 26.55 7.88 21.26
N ARG A 142 26.55 6.65 20.75
CA ARG A 142 27.52 5.60 21.11
C ARG A 142 28.66 5.43 20.11
N ILE A 143 28.48 5.96 18.91
CA ILE A 143 29.43 5.74 17.82
C ILE A 143 30.70 6.54 18.07
N THR A 144 31.83 5.87 18.05
CA THR A 144 33.13 6.53 18.14
C THR A 144 33.53 7.02 16.76
N ILE A 145 33.78 8.32 16.63
CA ILE A 145 34.28 8.90 15.38
C ILE A 145 35.76 8.55 15.27
N ASN A 146 36.11 7.70 14.33
CA ASN A 146 37.46 7.27 14.02
C ASN A 146 37.67 7.10 12.51
N ASP A 147 38.89 6.81 12.09
CA ASP A 147 39.24 6.71 10.67
C ASP A 147 38.43 5.63 9.93
N LYS A 148 38.05 4.53 10.59
CA LYS A 148 37.18 3.50 9.99
C LYS A 148 35.77 4.00 9.68
N LEU A 149 35.25 4.91 10.49
CA LEU A 149 33.95 5.51 10.27
C LEU A 149 33.99 6.56 9.14
N ILE A 150 35.09 7.33 9.09
CA ILE A 150 35.29 8.42 8.13
C ILE A 150 35.68 7.86 6.77
N GLN A 151 36.58 6.90 6.72
CA GLN A 151 37.07 6.24 5.52
C GLN A 151 36.31 4.93 5.25
N LYS A 152 35.13 5.02 4.69
CA LYS A 152 34.32 3.86 4.36
C LYS A 152 34.90 3.10 3.16
N GLN A 153 35.35 1.88 3.39
CA GLN A 153 35.69 0.95 2.30
C GLN A 153 34.41 0.28 1.79
N ILE A 154 34.16 0.38 0.49
CA ILE A 154 33.08 -0.33 -0.16
C ILE A 154 33.64 -1.67 -0.64
N PHE A 155 33.13 -2.76 -0.09
CA PHE A 155 33.39 -4.11 -0.61
C PHE A 155 32.25 -4.45 -1.60
N TYR A 156 32.62 -4.85 -2.81
CA TYR A 156 31.72 -5.34 -3.83
C TYR A 156 31.65 -6.87 -3.75
#